data_f70654c20473e2d3d1f33b7ed3564767
#
_entry.id   f70654c20473e2d3d1f33b7ed3564767
#
_cell.length_a   1.000
_cell.length_b   1.000
_cell.length_c   1.000
_cell.angle_alpha   90.00
_cell.angle_beta   90.00
_cell.angle_gamma   90.00
#
_symmetry.space_group_name_H-M   'P 1'
#
loop_
_entity.id
_entity.type
_entity.pdbx_description
1 polymer ?
#
loop_
_entity_poly.entity_id
_entity_poly.type
_entity_poly.pdbx_seq_one_letter_code
_entity_poly.pdbx_strand_id
1 'polypeptide(L)'
;MKKLILASLFAVTAMSMLSAALKAKAKKVLNKDKPLVFFNRQPSDPTTGAIDTSAIKWNDKTYYVGFDAAGGGAVQGKLITDFLASADPAKIDRNGDGTIGYVLCIGDVGHNDSKARTEGIRKALGTWNGSTDPTVKKEGSVTVGGKKFKVVELEGKAMTGTDGSTWNANAATEAMGGWATKFGKAIDLVVSNNDGMAMGCLQASNYPAGVPIFGYDANADAVEAIGAGKLFGTVSQNVDAQAAGTLQVIRNLLDGLTGADVYTHIRPQVVNTNSKKNTT
;
A
#
# COMPACT_ATOMS: atom_id res chain seq x y z
N MET A 1 12.08 23.96 -28.46
CA MET A 1 12.06 22.55 -28.02
C MET A 1 11.97 22.38 -26.48
N LYS A 2 12.68 23.17 -25.63
CA LYS A 2 12.65 23.04 -24.17
C LYS A 2 11.28 23.29 -23.49
N LYS A 3 10.40 24.14 -24.07
CA LYS A 3 9.07 24.45 -23.51
C LYS A 3 8.03 23.33 -23.70
N LEU A 4 8.20 22.43 -24.67
CA LEU A 4 7.26 21.33 -24.92
C LEU A 4 7.47 20.15 -23.96
N ILE A 5 8.70 19.96 -23.46
CA ILE A 5 9.07 18.89 -22.54
C ILE A 5 8.51 19.15 -21.14
N LEU A 6 8.46 20.42 -20.70
CA LEU A 6 7.91 20.79 -19.38
C LEU A 6 6.38 20.62 -19.32
N ALA A 7 5.68 20.87 -20.43
CA ALA A 7 4.23 20.68 -20.51
C ALA A 7 3.82 19.19 -20.47
N SER A 8 4.64 18.29 -21.01
CA SER A 8 4.38 16.85 -20.95
C SER A 8 4.65 16.26 -19.55
N LEU A 9 5.58 16.80 -18.79
CA LEU A 9 5.88 16.37 -17.43
C LEU A 9 4.75 16.78 -16.45
N PHE A 10 4.15 17.96 -16.62
CA PHE A 10 3.00 18.41 -15.81
C PHE A 10 1.72 17.62 -16.11
N ALA A 11 1.53 17.12 -17.34
CA ALA A 11 0.36 16.33 -17.70
C ALA A 11 0.36 14.92 -17.02
N VAL A 12 1.53 14.39 -16.69
CA VAL A 12 1.68 13.06 -16.08
C VAL A 12 1.24 13.06 -14.61
N THR A 13 1.53 14.12 -13.85
CA THR A 13 1.10 14.22 -12.43
C THR A 13 -0.40 14.48 -12.29
N ALA A 14 -1.03 15.19 -13.22
CA ALA A 14 -2.47 15.45 -13.21
C ALA A 14 -3.31 14.21 -13.57
N MET A 15 -2.76 13.24 -14.30
CA MET A 15 -3.50 12.03 -14.73
C MET A 15 -3.78 11.03 -13.61
N SER A 16 -3.07 11.08 -12.49
CA SER A 16 -3.31 10.17 -11.37
C SER A 16 -4.65 10.41 -10.66
N MET A 17 -5.22 11.60 -10.80
CA MET A 17 -6.45 12.04 -10.12
C MET A 17 -7.70 12.07 -11.00
N LEU A 18 -7.62 11.68 -12.28
CA LEU A 18 -8.73 11.77 -13.22
C LEU A 18 -9.58 10.48 -13.25
N SER A 19 -10.90 10.61 -13.47
CA SER A 19 -11.81 9.47 -13.66
C SER A 19 -11.42 8.61 -14.87
N ALA A 20 -11.81 7.31 -14.90
CA ALA A 20 -11.44 6.38 -15.97
C ALA A 20 -11.81 6.88 -17.38
N ALA A 21 -12.98 7.51 -17.54
CA ALA A 21 -13.43 8.08 -18.81
C ALA A 21 -12.56 9.27 -19.26
N LEU A 22 -12.17 10.12 -18.32
CA LEU A 22 -11.27 11.24 -18.59
C LEU A 22 -9.84 10.77 -18.89
N LYS A 23 -9.38 9.69 -18.21
CA LYS A 23 -8.09 9.02 -18.45
C LYS A 23 -8.04 8.43 -19.87
N ALA A 24 -9.11 7.78 -20.32
CA ALA A 24 -9.22 7.24 -21.69
C ALA A 24 -9.21 8.36 -22.74
N LYS A 25 -9.89 9.48 -22.48
CA LYS A 25 -9.92 10.64 -23.36
C LYS A 25 -8.59 11.38 -23.40
N ALA A 26 -7.92 11.52 -22.26
CA ALA A 26 -6.59 12.10 -22.13
C ALA A 26 -5.53 11.27 -22.88
N LYS A 27 -5.59 9.94 -22.81
CA LYS A 27 -4.73 9.05 -23.59
C LYS A 27 -4.83 9.30 -25.09
N LYS A 28 -6.06 9.40 -25.62
CA LYS A 28 -6.31 9.59 -27.04
C LYS A 28 -5.78 10.93 -27.57
N VAL A 29 -5.70 11.94 -26.71
CA VAL A 29 -5.28 13.30 -27.08
C VAL A 29 -3.78 13.53 -26.82
N LEU A 30 -3.25 13.01 -25.70
CA LEU A 30 -1.90 13.32 -25.23
C LEU A 30 -0.83 12.39 -25.81
N ASN A 31 -1.20 11.17 -26.22
CA ASN A 31 -0.24 10.16 -26.67
C ASN A 31 -0.19 10.00 -28.22
N LYS A 32 -0.70 10.94 -29.00
CA LYS A 32 -0.54 10.93 -30.45
C LYS A 32 0.94 10.88 -30.80
N ASP A 33 1.46 9.72 -31.19
CA ASP A 33 2.84 9.51 -31.64
C ASP A 33 3.95 9.96 -30.66
N LYS A 34 3.59 10.31 -29.41
CA LYS A 34 4.53 10.71 -28.37
C LYS A 34 4.66 9.61 -27.30
N PRO A 35 5.85 9.41 -26.74
CA PRO A 35 6.01 8.52 -25.59
C PRO A 35 5.17 8.95 -24.41
N LEU A 36 4.50 7.98 -23.76
CA LEU A 36 3.75 8.15 -22.52
C LEU A 36 4.38 7.27 -21.45
N VAL A 37 4.80 7.88 -20.35
CA VAL A 37 5.37 7.17 -19.21
C VAL A 37 4.42 7.31 -18.03
N PHE A 38 3.81 6.21 -17.60
CA PHE A 38 3.16 6.12 -16.30
C PHE A 38 4.22 5.84 -15.26
N PHE A 39 4.11 6.43 -14.08
CA PHE A 39 5.02 6.12 -12.97
C PHE A 39 4.25 5.97 -11.66
N ASN A 40 4.81 5.24 -10.70
CA ASN A 40 4.23 4.91 -9.41
C ASN A 40 2.87 4.21 -9.54
N ARG A 41 1.78 4.94 -9.82
CA ARG A 41 0.44 4.39 -9.96
C ARG A 41 0.24 3.75 -11.33
N GLN A 42 0.08 2.43 -11.34
CA GLN A 42 -0.28 1.68 -12.53
C GLN A 42 -1.74 1.96 -12.93
N PRO A 43 -2.07 2.16 -14.22
CA PRO A 43 -3.46 2.25 -14.66
C PRO A 43 -4.26 1.03 -14.22
N SER A 44 -5.40 1.26 -13.58
CA SER A 44 -6.25 0.22 -13.01
C SER A 44 -7.73 0.57 -13.15
N ASP A 45 -8.57 -0.46 -13.11
CA ASP A 45 -10.02 -0.30 -13.07
C ASP A 45 -10.44 0.41 -11.77
N PRO A 46 -11.22 1.50 -11.84
CA PRO A 46 -11.54 2.34 -10.69
C PRO A 46 -12.45 1.66 -9.66
N THR A 47 -13.10 0.55 -10.01
CA THR A 47 -14.02 -0.18 -9.15
C THR A 47 -13.34 -1.35 -8.47
N THR A 48 -12.52 -2.09 -9.23
CA THR A 48 -11.95 -3.38 -8.79
C THR A 48 -10.47 -3.32 -8.45
N GLY A 49 -9.77 -2.23 -8.81
CA GLY A 49 -8.31 -2.14 -8.72
C GLY A 49 -7.55 -3.09 -9.64
N ALA A 50 -8.22 -3.78 -10.56
CA ALA A 50 -7.55 -4.65 -11.53
C ALA A 50 -6.73 -3.83 -12.52
N ILE A 51 -5.52 -4.30 -12.86
CA ILE A 51 -4.62 -3.61 -13.79
C ILE A 51 -5.30 -3.46 -15.16
N ASP A 52 -5.35 -2.23 -15.67
CA ASP A 52 -5.79 -1.95 -17.04
C ASP A 52 -4.63 -2.19 -18.02
N THR A 53 -4.49 -3.44 -18.44
CA THR A 53 -3.46 -3.83 -19.40
C THR A 53 -3.62 -3.14 -20.75
N SER A 54 -4.85 -2.75 -21.13
CA SER A 54 -5.10 -2.03 -22.37
C SER A 54 -4.51 -0.62 -22.35
N ALA A 55 -4.47 -0.03 -21.17
CA ALA A 55 -3.88 1.29 -20.96
C ALA A 55 -2.35 1.28 -21.10
N ILE A 56 -1.69 0.24 -20.60
CA ILE A 56 -0.23 0.10 -20.68
C ILE A 56 0.19 -0.37 -22.07
N LYS A 57 -0.60 -1.23 -22.70
CA LYS A 57 -0.38 -1.74 -24.06
C LYS A 57 -1.05 -0.87 -25.14
N TRP A 58 -1.32 0.40 -24.85
CA TRP A 58 -2.02 1.28 -25.77
C TRP A 58 -1.32 1.39 -27.14
N ASN A 59 0.00 1.49 -27.12
CA ASN A 59 0.87 1.39 -28.27
C ASN A 59 2.30 1.06 -27.80
N ASP A 60 3.22 0.90 -28.76
CA ASP A 60 4.64 0.60 -28.52
C ASP A 60 5.44 1.76 -27.87
N LYS A 61 4.81 2.93 -27.68
CA LYS A 61 5.39 4.11 -27.03
C LYS A 61 4.80 4.37 -25.65
N THR A 62 4.10 3.41 -25.06
CA THR A 62 3.52 3.50 -23.72
C THR A 62 4.34 2.69 -22.73
N TYR A 63 4.79 3.33 -21.66
CA TYR A 63 5.72 2.77 -20.68
C TYR A 63 5.16 2.94 -19.27
N TYR A 64 5.63 2.09 -18.36
CA TYR A 64 5.32 2.19 -16.93
C TYR A 64 6.58 1.98 -16.11
N VAL A 65 6.82 2.86 -15.13
CA VAL A 65 7.86 2.73 -14.11
C VAL A 65 7.20 2.69 -12.74
N GLY A 66 7.40 1.61 -12.04
CA GLY A 66 6.83 1.42 -10.72
C GLY A 66 7.45 0.22 -10.03
N PHE A 67 6.74 -0.35 -9.07
CA PHE A 67 7.17 -1.51 -8.31
C PHE A 67 6.18 -2.67 -8.46
N ASP A 68 6.62 -3.85 -8.04
CA ASP A 68 5.75 -5.04 -7.98
C ASP A 68 4.79 -4.91 -6.80
N ALA A 69 3.55 -4.49 -7.07
CA ALA A 69 2.53 -4.29 -6.06
C ALA A 69 2.19 -5.58 -5.30
N ALA A 70 2.15 -6.72 -6.01
CA ALA A 70 1.86 -8.03 -5.41
C ALA A 70 3.02 -8.47 -4.49
N GLY A 71 4.26 -8.33 -4.95
CA GLY A 71 5.46 -8.55 -4.13
C GLY A 71 5.49 -7.64 -2.92
N GLY A 72 5.14 -6.36 -3.08
CA GLY A 72 5.04 -5.41 -1.97
C GLY A 72 4.00 -5.81 -0.92
N GLY A 73 2.82 -6.24 -1.35
CA GLY A 73 1.80 -6.79 -0.46
C GLY A 73 2.27 -8.04 0.29
N ALA A 74 2.98 -8.94 -0.39
CA ALA A 74 3.56 -10.13 0.25
C ALA A 74 4.64 -9.76 1.28
N VAL A 75 5.47 -8.75 1.00
CA VAL A 75 6.48 -8.24 1.95
C VAL A 75 5.81 -7.65 3.19
N GLN A 76 4.73 -6.88 3.06
CA GLN A 76 3.99 -6.37 4.21
C GLN A 76 3.38 -7.51 5.04
N GLY A 77 2.78 -8.49 4.39
CA GLY A 77 2.26 -9.68 5.06
C GLY A 77 3.36 -10.45 5.81
N LYS A 78 4.52 -10.62 5.21
CA LYS A 78 5.69 -11.27 5.85
C LYS A 78 6.19 -10.47 7.05
N LEU A 79 6.30 -9.15 6.93
CA LEU A 79 6.70 -8.28 8.04
C LEU A 79 5.81 -8.51 9.27
N ILE A 80 4.49 -8.58 9.07
CA ILE A 80 3.52 -8.80 10.15
C ILE A 80 3.70 -10.21 10.75
N THR A 81 3.81 -11.24 9.92
CA THR A 81 3.95 -12.63 10.42
C THR A 81 5.29 -12.87 11.10
N ASP A 82 6.37 -12.26 10.65
CA ASP A 82 7.69 -12.34 11.31
C ASP A 82 7.65 -11.67 12.70
N PHE A 83 6.98 -10.51 12.80
CA PHE A 83 6.74 -9.86 14.09
C PHE A 83 5.94 -10.77 15.04
N LEU A 84 4.82 -11.31 14.59
CA LEU A 84 3.97 -12.18 15.39
C LEU A 84 4.71 -13.45 15.81
N ALA A 85 5.50 -14.05 14.94
CA ALA A 85 6.28 -15.25 15.25
C ALA A 85 7.27 -15.06 16.41
N SER A 86 7.80 -13.83 16.57
CA SER A 86 8.74 -13.47 17.64
C SER A 86 8.09 -12.81 18.85
N ALA A 87 6.80 -12.47 18.79
CA ALA A 87 6.10 -11.76 19.85
C ALA A 87 5.73 -12.67 21.03
N ASP A 88 5.60 -12.07 22.21
CA ASP A 88 5.02 -12.74 23.38
C ASP A 88 3.50 -12.87 23.17
N PRO A 89 2.95 -14.10 23.14
CA PRO A 89 1.52 -14.31 22.94
C PRO A 89 0.63 -13.56 23.93
N ALA A 90 1.04 -13.45 25.20
CA ALA A 90 0.27 -12.77 26.22
C ALA A 90 0.20 -11.25 26.02
N LYS A 91 1.11 -10.67 25.20
CA LYS A 91 1.09 -9.26 24.85
C LYS A 91 0.28 -8.98 23.59
N ILE A 92 0.11 -9.99 22.73
CA ILE A 92 -0.66 -9.85 21.48
C ILE A 92 -2.12 -10.21 21.70
N ASP A 93 -2.44 -11.40 22.21
CA ASP A 93 -3.80 -11.80 22.58
C ASP A 93 -4.22 -11.07 23.86
N ARG A 94 -4.74 -9.85 23.69
CA ARG A 94 -4.97 -8.88 24.78
C ARG A 94 -6.14 -9.23 25.69
N ASN A 95 -7.08 -10.01 25.19
CA ASN A 95 -8.25 -10.47 25.95
C ASN A 95 -8.13 -11.94 26.39
N GLY A 96 -7.12 -12.67 25.92
CA GLY A 96 -6.83 -14.05 26.30
C GLY A 96 -7.81 -15.07 25.72
N ASP A 97 -8.48 -14.75 24.61
CA ASP A 97 -9.51 -15.62 24.02
C ASP A 97 -8.96 -16.62 22.98
N GLY A 98 -7.66 -16.60 22.73
CA GLY A 98 -6.99 -17.46 21.74
C GLY A 98 -7.17 -17.00 20.28
N THR A 99 -7.67 -15.78 20.09
CA THR A 99 -7.94 -15.20 18.77
C THR A 99 -7.16 -13.89 18.60
N ILE A 100 -6.51 -13.70 17.48
CA ILE A 100 -5.88 -12.44 17.09
C ILE A 100 -6.85 -11.66 16.21
N GLY A 101 -7.45 -10.64 16.80
CA GLY A 101 -8.35 -9.73 16.08
C GLY A 101 -7.58 -8.58 15.44
N TYR A 102 -7.79 -8.32 14.15
CA TYR A 102 -7.20 -7.17 13.49
C TYR A 102 -8.20 -6.29 12.76
N VAL A 103 -7.85 -5.01 12.64
CA VAL A 103 -8.56 -4.05 11.80
C VAL A 103 -7.66 -3.61 10.65
N LEU A 104 -8.26 -3.30 9.48
CA LEU A 104 -7.53 -3.00 8.25
C LEU A 104 -7.96 -1.68 7.63
N CYS A 105 -7.04 -0.70 7.58
CA CYS A 105 -7.22 0.52 6.80
C CYS A 105 -6.89 0.24 5.33
N ILE A 106 -7.90 0.24 4.49
CA ILE A 106 -7.78 0.02 3.04
C ILE A 106 -7.68 1.38 2.36
N GLY A 107 -6.81 1.49 1.36
CA GLY A 107 -6.66 2.70 0.56
C GLY A 107 -7.77 2.87 -0.48
N ASP A 108 -7.42 3.40 -1.65
CA ASP A 108 -8.33 3.53 -2.79
C ASP A 108 -8.66 2.15 -3.37
N VAL A 109 -9.92 1.73 -3.33
CA VAL A 109 -10.36 0.42 -3.85
C VAL A 109 -10.13 0.27 -5.36
N GLY A 110 -10.09 1.38 -6.10
CA GLY A 110 -9.76 1.44 -7.52
C GLY A 110 -8.26 1.46 -7.82
N HIS A 111 -7.40 1.31 -6.80
CA HIS A 111 -5.95 1.32 -6.95
C HIS A 111 -5.39 -0.11 -6.85
N ASN A 112 -4.61 -0.53 -7.87
CA ASN A 112 -4.03 -1.87 -7.87
C ASN A 112 -3.12 -2.15 -6.66
N ASP A 113 -2.40 -1.15 -6.15
CA ASP A 113 -1.54 -1.31 -4.97
C ASP A 113 -2.36 -1.54 -3.71
N SER A 114 -3.46 -0.79 -3.52
CA SER A 114 -4.37 -0.99 -2.39
C SER A 114 -4.92 -2.42 -2.37
N LYS A 115 -5.36 -2.90 -3.55
CA LYS A 115 -5.80 -4.28 -3.74
C LYS A 115 -4.70 -5.27 -3.38
N ALA A 116 -3.50 -5.09 -3.94
CA ALA A 116 -2.38 -6.01 -3.76
C ALA A 116 -1.90 -6.06 -2.30
N ARG A 117 -1.82 -4.89 -1.62
CA ARG A 117 -1.47 -4.81 -0.19
C ARG A 117 -2.52 -5.49 0.68
N THR A 118 -3.81 -5.20 0.46
CA THR A 118 -4.93 -5.84 1.18
C THR A 118 -4.91 -7.35 1.00
N GLU A 119 -4.74 -7.82 -0.24
CA GLU A 119 -4.66 -9.25 -0.55
C GLU A 119 -3.44 -9.90 0.10
N GLY A 120 -2.27 -9.27 0.05
CA GLY A 120 -1.04 -9.76 0.67
C GLY A 120 -1.15 -9.90 2.19
N ILE A 121 -1.75 -8.92 2.87
CA ILE A 121 -2.04 -8.96 4.31
C ILE A 121 -2.97 -10.13 4.63
N ARG A 122 -4.10 -10.24 3.93
CA ARG A 122 -5.10 -11.29 4.16
C ARG A 122 -4.55 -12.68 3.88
N LYS A 123 -3.70 -12.84 2.84
CA LYS A 123 -3.01 -14.12 2.56
C LYS A 123 -2.09 -14.51 3.70
N ALA A 124 -1.27 -13.58 4.18
CA ALA A 124 -0.33 -13.83 5.27
C ALA A 124 -1.02 -14.17 6.59
N LEU A 125 -2.14 -13.51 6.89
CA LEU A 125 -2.95 -13.76 8.09
C LEU A 125 -3.95 -14.91 7.92
N GLY A 126 -4.01 -15.53 6.74
CA GLY A 126 -4.90 -16.66 6.45
C GLY A 126 -6.38 -16.27 6.28
N THR A 127 -6.68 -14.98 6.17
CA THR A 127 -8.05 -14.45 6.02
C THR A 127 -8.44 -14.15 4.56
N TRP A 128 -7.57 -14.45 3.60
CA TRP A 128 -7.90 -14.38 2.17
C TRP A 128 -8.85 -15.50 1.76
N ASN A 129 -9.93 -15.18 1.08
CA ASN A 129 -10.94 -16.17 0.66
C ASN A 129 -10.56 -17.00 -0.58
N GLY A 130 -9.41 -16.68 -1.22
CA GLY A 130 -8.96 -17.36 -2.43
C GLY A 130 -9.68 -16.95 -3.71
N SER A 131 -10.58 -15.98 -3.66
CA SER A 131 -11.31 -15.43 -4.80
C SER A 131 -10.62 -14.17 -5.36
N THR A 132 -10.91 -13.83 -6.61
CA THR A 132 -10.58 -12.52 -7.19
C THR A 132 -11.42 -11.39 -6.60
N ASP A 133 -12.56 -11.72 -5.97
CA ASP A 133 -13.33 -10.80 -5.15
C ASP A 133 -12.51 -10.40 -3.91
N PRO A 134 -12.43 -9.10 -3.54
CA PRO A 134 -11.70 -8.62 -2.38
C PRO A 134 -12.35 -9.01 -1.03
N THR A 135 -13.23 -9.98 -0.99
CA THR A 135 -13.86 -10.48 0.24
C THR A 135 -12.87 -11.21 1.13
N VAL A 136 -13.18 -11.28 2.41
CA VAL A 136 -12.35 -11.87 3.45
C VAL A 136 -13.03 -13.12 4.01
N LYS A 137 -12.23 -14.15 4.36
CA LYS A 137 -12.71 -15.22 5.24
C LYS A 137 -12.94 -14.67 6.63
N LYS A 138 -13.94 -15.18 7.33
CA LYS A 138 -14.16 -14.82 8.73
C LYS A 138 -12.99 -15.22 9.64
N GLU A 139 -12.27 -16.27 9.28
CA GLU A 139 -11.24 -16.87 10.13
C GLU A 139 -10.02 -17.31 9.33
N GLY A 140 -8.86 -17.09 9.92
CA GLY A 140 -7.56 -17.58 9.47
C GLY A 140 -6.77 -18.17 10.64
N SER A 141 -5.47 -18.36 10.46
CA SER A 141 -4.59 -18.76 11.54
C SER A 141 -3.18 -18.24 11.34
N VAL A 142 -2.51 -17.89 12.46
CA VAL A 142 -1.10 -17.47 12.50
C VAL A 142 -0.39 -18.15 13.65
N THR A 143 0.95 -18.09 13.63
CA THR A 143 1.80 -18.45 14.76
C THR A 143 2.24 -17.18 15.48
N VAL A 144 2.04 -17.14 16.81
CA VAL A 144 2.51 -16.06 17.69
C VAL A 144 3.38 -16.71 18.76
N GLY A 145 4.66 -16.33 18.84
CA GLY A 145 5.59 -16.87 19.82
C GLY A 145 5.65 -18.40 19.84
N GLY A 146 5.57 -19.03 18.69
CA GLY A 146 5.59 -20.49 18.53
C GLY A 146 4.24 -21.19 18.78
N LYS A 147 3.18 -20.47 19.18
CA LYS A 147 1.84 -21.03 19.39
C LYS A 147 0.91 -20.63 18.23
N LYS A 148 0.01 -21.55 17.83
CA LYS A 148 -0.99 -21.30 16.80
C LYS A 148 -2.20 -20.59 17.40
N PHE A 149 -2.62 -19.50 16.77
CA PHE A 149 -3.80 -18.70 17.10
C PHE A 149 -4.78 -18.67 15.94
N LYS A 150 -6.05 -18.56 16.24
CA LYS A 150 -7.08 -18.15 15.30
C LYS A 150 -6.87 -16.68 14.93
N VAL A 151 -7.22 -16.28 13.72
CA VAL A 151 -7.17 -14.89 13.29
C VAL A 151 -8.53 -14.47 12.76
N VAL A 152 -8.95 -13.26 13.08
CA VAL A 152 -10.20 -12.68 12.58
C VAL A 152 -9.93 -11.27 12.10
N GLU A 153 -10.32 -10.96 10.85
CA GLU A 153 -10.47 -9.57 10.41
C GLU A 153 -11.76 -9.02 11.04
N LEU A 154 -11.63 -8.22 12.08
CA LEU A 154 -12.77 -7.62 12.79
C LEU A 154 -13.52 -6.66 11.88
N GLU A 155 -12.77 -5.81 11.18
CA GLU A 155 -13.30 -4.93 10.14
C GLU A 155 -12.17 -4.43 9.23
N GLY A 156 -12.44 -4.38 7.92
CA GLY A 156 -11.63 -3.69 6.92
C GLY A 156 -12.47 -2.59 6.27
N LYS A 157 -11.93 -1.37 6.15
CA LYS A 157 -12.64 -0.21 5.61
C LYS A 157 -11.75 0.61 4.71
N ALA A 158 -12.32 1.05 3.57
CA ALA A 158 -11.68 2.04 2.71
C ALA A 158 -11.67 3.41 3.39
N MET A 159 -10.48 4.01 3.50
CA MET A 159 -10.31 5.31 4.14
C MET A 159 -10.57 6.42 3.12
N THR A 160 -11.84 6.79 3.01
CA THR A 160 -12.32 7.84 2.12
C THR A 160 -12.87 8.99 2.94
N GLY A 161 -12.35 10.18 2.69
CA GLY A 161 -12.82 11.42 3.32
C GLY A 161 -14.21 11.84 2.80
N THR A 162 -14.86 12.74 3.50
CA THR A 162 -16.18 13.29 3.12
C THR A 162 -16.14 14.05 1.80
N ASP A 163 -14.97 14.52 1.39
CA ASP A 163 -14.68 15.17 0.11
C ASP A 163 -14.39 14.17 -1.04
N GLY A 164 -14.46 12.87 -0.76
CA GLY A 164 -14.14 11.79 -1.70
C GLY A 164 -12.64 11.52 -1.86
N SER A 165 -11.77 12.19 -1.11
CA SER A 165 -10.33 11.88 -1.09
C SER A 165 -10.09 10.48 -0.52
N THR A 166 -9.27 9.67 -1.20
CA THR A 166 -8.88 8.32 -0.76
C THR A 166 -7.53 8.35 -0.03
N TRP A 167 -7.17 7.24 0.65
CA TRP A 167 -5.95 7.17 1.48
C TRP A 167 -5.96 8.20 2.61
N ASN A 168 -7.14 8.52 3.13
CA ASN A 168 -7.38 9.67 3.98
C ASN A 168 -7.04 9.36 5.44
N ALA A 169 -6.08 10.11 6.01
CA ALA A 169 -5.62 9.95 7.39
C ALA A 169 -6.72 10.31 8.41
N ASN A 170 -7.52 11.36 8.15
CA ASN A 170 -8.61 11.74 9.06
C ASN A 170 -9.70 10.66 9.10
N ALA A 171 -10.06 10.08 7.95
CA ALA A 171 -10.98 8.96 7.89
C ALA A 171 -10.44 7.74 8.66
N ALA A 172 -9.11 7.51 8.67
CA ALA A 172 -8.49 6.47 9.47
C ALA A 172 -8.54 6.78 10.97
N THR A 173 -8.37 8.04 11.37
CA THR A 173 -8.53 8.48 12.77
C THR A 173 -9.95 8.22 13.27
N GLU A 174 -10.95 8.62 12.49
CA GLU A 174 -12.37 8.41 12.82
C GLU A 174 -12.72 6.91 12.88
N ALA A 175 -12.27 6.14 11.88
CA ALA A 175 -12.50 4.69 11.84
C ALA A 175 -11.87 4.00 13.04
N MET A 176 -10.63 4.34 13.39
CA MET A 176 -9.93 3.76 14.55
C MET A 176 -10.65 4.06 15.86
N GLY A 177 -11.13 5.31 16.04
CA GLY A 177 -11.94 5.70 17.19
C GLY A 177 -13.22 4.86 17.33
N GLY A 178 -13.91 4.65 16.20
CA GLY A 178 -15.10 3.78 16.15
C GLY A 178 -14.78 2.32 16.42
N TRP A 179 -13.72 1.78 15.84
CA TRP A 179 -13.28 0.41 16.06
C TRP A 179 -12.86 0.15 17.50
N ALA A 180 -12.10 1.07 18.11
CA ALA A 180 -11.71 0.97 19.52
C ALA A 180 -12.92 0.93 20.45
N THR A 181 -13.96 1.72 20.14
CA THR A 181 -15.21 1.68 20.89
C THR A 181 -16.00 0.38 20.67
N LYS A 182 -16.05 -0.11 19.41
CA LYS A 182 -16.85 -1.28 19.03
C LYS A 182 -16.23 -2.59 19.48
N PHE A 183 -14.91 -2.75 19.33
CA PHE A 183 -14.21 -4.01 19.51
C PHE A 183 -13.35 -4.05 20.79
N GLY A 184 -12.97 -2.91 21.34
CA GLY A 184 -12.22 -2.82 22.60
C GLY A 184 -10.95 -3.66 22.63
N LYS A 185 -10.86 -4.58 23.58
CA LYS A 185 -9.71 -5.46 23.77
C LYS A 185 -9.59 -6.60 22.73
N ALA A 186 -10.57 -6.77 21.86
CA ALA A 186 -10.46 -7.73 20.75
C ALA A 186 -9.60 -7.21 19.59
N ILE A 187 -9.18 -5.92 19.60
CA ILE A 187 -8.21 -5.42 18.64
C ILE A 187 -6.81 -5.74 19.13
N ASP A 188 -6.15 -6.68 18.51
CA ASP A 188 -4.77 -7.10 18.84
C ASP A 188 -3.76 -6.60 17.82
N LEU A 189 -4.23 -6.15 16.64
CA LEU A 189 -3.39 -5.69 15.56
C LEU A 189 -4.11 -4.66 14.69
N VAL A 190 -3.40 -3.60 14.30
CA VAL A 190 -3.85 -2.62 13.30
C VAL A 190 -2.95 -2.72 12.09
N VAL A 191 -3.54 -2.84 10.90
CA VAL A 191 -2.80 -2.88 9.64
C VAL A 191 -3.32 -1.79 8.72
N SER A 192 -2.41 -1.10 8.06
CA SER A 192 -2.75 -0.04 7.12
C SER A 192 -2.07 -0.22 5.78
N ASN A 193 -2.80 0.06 4.70
CA ASN A 193 -2.25 0.03 3.36
C ASN A 193 -1.22 1.15 3.10
N ASN A 194 -1.17 2.21 3.93
CA ASN A 194 -0.09 3.20 3.88
C ASN A 194 0.21 3.81 5.24
N ASP A 195 1.34 4.52 5.33
CA ASP A 195 1.80 5.17 6.56
C ASP A 195 0.89 6.33 6.97
N GLY A 196 0.42 7.14 6.03
CA GLY A 196 -0.45 8.27 6.35
C GLY A 196 -1.71 7.87 7.11
N MET A 197 -2.35 6.77 6.71
CA MET A 197 -3.50 6.22 7.43
C MET A 197 -3.09 5.55 8.74
N ALA A 198 -1.93 4.88 8.81
CA ALA A 198 -1.40 4.31 10.04
C ALA A 198 -1.16 5.40 11.09
N MET A 199 -0.51 6.50 10.68
CA MET A 199 -0.30 7.68 11.53
C MET A 199 -1.63 8.33 11.94
N GLY A 200 -2.63 8.35 11.03
CA GLY A 200 -3.99 8.77 11.34
C GLY A 200 -4.61 7.92 12.46
N CYS A 201 -4.49 6.59 12.40
CA CYS A 201 -4.99 5.70 13.47
C CYS A 201 -4.36 6.04 14.83
N LEU A 202 -3.07 6.34 14.86
CA LEU A 202 -2.36 6.72 16.11
C LEU A 202 -2.83 8.05 16.71
N GLN A 203 -3.53 8.91 15.93
CA GLN A 203 -4.14 10.14 16.41
C GLN A 203 -5.51 9.93 17.08
N ALA A 204 -6.11 8.75 16.97
CA ALA A 204 -7.38 8.49 17.67
C ALA A 204 -7.17 8.54 19.18
N SER A 205 -7.97 9.37 19.88
CA SER A 205 -7.81 9.63 21.32
C SER A 205 -7.99 8.35 22.18
N ASN A 206 -8.67 7.36 21.66
CA ASN A 206 -8.91 6.06 22.27
C ASN A 206 -8.16 4.92 21.58
N TYR A 207 -7.05 5.23 20.86
CA TYR A 207 -6.19 4.19 20.30
C TYR A 207 -5.77 3.21 21.40
N PRO A 208 -5.96 1.88 21.22
CA PRO A 208 -5.71 0.94 22.29
C PRO A 208 -4.20 0.86 22.61
N ALA A 209 -3.82 1.21 23.83
CA ALA A 209 -2.41 1.21 24.25
C ALA A 209 -1.73 -0.15 24.02
N GLY A 210 -0.55 -0.14 23.42
CA GLY A 210 0.26 -1.33 23.18
C GLY A 210 -0.17 -2.19 21.99
N VAL A 211 -1.23 -1.85 21.25
CA VAL A 211 -1.59 -2.55 20.03
C VAL A 211 -0.58 -2.22 18.93
N PRO A 212 0.07 -3.23 18.33
CA PRO A 212 0.98 -3.00 17.23
C PRO A 212 0.25 -2.52 15.98
N ILE A 213 0.85 -1.55 15.27
CA ILE A 213 0.37 -1.02 14.01
C ILE A 213 1.45 -1.09 12.94
N PHE A 214 1.05 -1.44 11.72
CA PHE A 214 1.91 -1.57 10.55
C PHE A 214 1.41 -0.68 9.41
N GLY A 215 2.36 0.01 8.78
CA GLY A 215 2.12 0.88 7.63
C GLY A 215 2.73 0.36 6.34
N TYR A 216 2.86 1.27 5.37
CA TYR A 216 3.48 1.06 4.07
C TYR A 216 3.86 2.42 3.48
N ASP A 217 4.96 2.57 2.82
CA ASP A 217 5.60 3.66 2.07
C ASP A 217 6.96 4.06 2.63
N ALA A 218 7.23 3.82 3.92
CA ALA A 218 8.41 4.26 4.65
C ALA A 218 8.59 5.80 4.63
N ASN A 219 7.48 6.53 4.85
CA ASN A 219 7.51 7.98 4.99
C ASN A 219 8.37 8.40 6.20
N ALA A 220 8.96 9.58 6.14
CA ALA A 220 9.89 10.06 7.16
C ALA A 220 9.28 10.09 8.58
N ASP A 221 8.04 10.53 8.71
CA ASP A 221 7.28 10.55 9.98
C ASP A 221 6.98 9.14 10.51
N ALA A 222 6.70 8.18 9.62
CA ALA A 222 6.51 6.78 9.98
C ALA A 222 7.82 6.13 10.44
N VAL A 223 8.93 6.41 9.76
CA VAL A 223 10.27 5.95 10.18
C VAL A 223 10.65 6.52 11.54
N GLU A 224 10.34 7.79 11.81
CA GLU A 224 10.50 8.41 13.12
C GLU A 224 9.62 7.72 14.18
N ALA A 225 8.35 7.46 13.85
CA ALA A 225 7.42 6.75 14.73
C ALA A 225 7.87 5.32 15.05
N ILE A 226 8.50 4.61 14.10
CA ILE A 226 9.17 3.31 14.36
C ILE A 226 10.30 3.51 15.36
N GLY A 227 11.13 4.54 15.17
CA GLY A 227 12.21 4.87 16.08
C GLY A 227 11.74 5.17 17.51
N ALA A 228 10.56 5.72 17.66
CA ALA A 228 9.89 6.03 18.92
C ALA A 228 9.06 4.86 19.50
N GLY A 229 9.00 3.71 18.82
CA GLY A 229 8.22 2.53 19.23
C GLY A 229 6.71 2.68 19.11
N LYS A 230 6.24 3.67 18.35
CA LYS A 230 4.81 3.94 18.13
C LYS A 230 4.24 3.16 16.94
N LEU A 231 5.05 2.99 15.89
CA LEU A 231 4.72 2.18 14.72
C LEU A 231 5.70 1.01 14.68
N PHE A 232 5.24 -0.19 14.33
CA PHE A 232 6.04 -1.41 14.45
C PHE A 232 6.77 -1.79 13.16
N GLY A 233 6.29 -1.32 12.03
CA GLY A 233 6.98 -1.51 10.77
C GLY A 233 6.25 -0.90 9.59
N THR A 234 7.01 -0.68 8.53
CA THR A 234 6.53 -0.19 7.24
C THR A 234 7.32 -0.83 6.11
N VAL A 235 6.82 -0.74 4.89
CA VAL A 235 7.48 -1.28 3.68
C VAL A 235 7.83 -0.13 2.76
N SER A 236 9.10 0.01 2.39
CA SER A 236 9.50 1.03 1.44
C SER A 236 9.11 0.66 0.01
N GLN A 237 8.57 1.63 -0.72
CA GLN A 237 8.39 1.54 -2.17
C GLN A 237 9.68 1.86 -2.96
N ASN A 238 10.77 2.18 -2.28
CA ASN A 238 12.02 2.64 -2.89
C ASN A 238 11.81 3.82 -3.85
N VAL A 239 11.28 4.92 -3.30
CA VAL A 239 10.85 6.11 -4.06
C VAL A 239 11.99 6.69 -4.88
N ASP A 240 13.20 6.72 -4.33
CA ASP A 240 14.39 7.23 -5.00
C ASP A 240 14.73 6.40 -6.26
N ALA A 241 14.66 5.07 -6.16
CA ALA A 241 14.88 4.20 -7.31
C ALA A 241 13.76 4.33 -8.35
N GLN A 242 12.50 4.53 -7.94
CA GLN A 242 11.41 4.82 -8.87
C GLN A 242 11.64 6.14 -9.61
N ALA A 243 12.04 7.19 -8.89
CA ALA A 243 12.36 8.49 -9.48
C ALA A 243 13.55 8.37 -10.46
N ALA A 244 14.63 7.74 -10.03
CA ALA A 244 15.81 7.50 -10.88
C ALA A 244 15.46 6.67 -12.11
N GLY A 245 14.68 5.59 -11.95
CA GLY A 245 14.21 4.75 -13.05
C GLY A 245 13.33 5.52 -14.04
N THR A 246 12.44 6.37 -13.54
CA THR A 246 11.59 7.23 -14.39
C THR A 246 12.43 8.20 -15.21
N LEU A 247 13.42 8.86 -14.59
CA LEU A 247 14.35 9.75 -15.30
C LEU A 247 15.18 8.98 -16.32
N GLN A 248 15.63 7.76 -16.00
CA GLN A 248 16.38 6.94 -16.95
C GLN A 248 15.53 6.53 -18.15
N VAL A 249 14.27 6.12 -17.94
CA VAL A 249 13.33 5.83 -19.03
C VAL A 249 13.13 7.04 -19.92
N ILE A 250 12.91 8.23 -19.34
CA ILE A 250 12.74 9.47 -20.11
C ILE A 250 14.00 9.79 -20.92
N ARG A 251 15.19 9.62 -20.33
CA ARG A 251 16.48 9.82 -21.03
C ARG A 251 16.62 8.85 -22.19
N ASN A 252 16.38 7.55 -21.96
CA ASN A 252 16.45 6.52 -22.98
C ASN A 252 15.52 6.81 -24.17
N LEU A 253 14.30 7.30 -23.87
CA LEU A 253 13.34 7.70 -24.90
C LEU A 253 13.82 8.93 -25.70
N LEU A 254 14.47 9.89 -25.06
CA LEU A 254 15.07 11.05 -25.72
C LEU A 254 16.26 10.67 -26.61
N ASP A 255 17.01 9.64 -26.21
CA ASP A 255 18.12 9.06 -26.97
C ASP A 255 17.66 8.10 -28.09
N GLY A 256 16.33 7.91 -28.25
CA GLY A 256 15.74 7.10 -29.30
C GLY A 256 15.67 5.61 -29.00
N LEU A 257 15.95 5.19 -27.76
CA LEU A 257 15.79 3.79 -27.34
C LEU A 257 14.29 3.43 -27.22
N THR A 258 13.97 2.16 -27.48
CA THR A 258 12.59 1.65 -27.45
C THR A 258 12.56 0.22 -26.87
N GLY A 259 11.40 -0.23 -26.40
CA GLY A 259 11.20 -1.63 -25.99
C GLY A 259 11.64 -1.95 -24.57
N ALA A 260 12.12 -3.16 -24.34
CA ALA A 260 12.40 -3.72 -23.02
C ALA A 260 13.55 -3.04 -22.27
N ASP A 261 14.49 -2.44 -23.00
CA ASP A 261 15.69 -1.80 -22.43
C ASP A 261 15.38 -0.52 -21.65
N VAL A 262 14.11 -0.10 -21.70
CA VAL A 262 13.61 1.10 -21.06
C VAL A 262 13.20 0.87 -19.59
N TYR A 263 13.06 -0.38 -19.11
CA TYR A 263 12.48 -0.70 -17.82
C TYR A 263 13.48 -0.94 -16.71
N THR A 264 13.24 -0.30 -15.56
CA THR A 264 13.95 -0.56 -14.31
C THR A 264 13.03 -1.36 -13.37
N HIS A 265 13.50 -2.52 -12.89
CA HIS A 265 12.78 -3.30 -11.89
C HIS A 265 13.12 -2.80 -10.48
N ILE A 266 12.10 -2.38 -9.74
CA ILE A 266 12.25 -1.81 -8.41
C ILE A 266 11.59 -2.75 -7.39
N ARG A 267 12.35 -3.13 -6.34
CA ARG A 267 11.86 -4.01 -5.27
C ARG A 267 11.53 -3.21 -4.01
N PRO A 268 10.42 -3.51 -3.33
CA PRO A 268 10.12 -2.89 -2.04
C PRO A 268 11.13 -3.33 -0.97
N GLN A 269 11.36 -2.46 0.01
CA GLN A 269 12.20 -2.71 1.17
C GLN A 269 11.38 -2.68 2.44
N VAL A 270 11.78 -3.46 3.44
CA VAL A 270 11.13 -3.49 4.76
C VAL A 270 11.87 -2.56 5.71
N VAL A 271 11.12 -1.68 6.37
CA VAL A 271 11.62 -0.83 7.46
C VAL A 271 10.83 -1.15 8.73
N ASN A 272 11.52 -1.59 9.77
CA ASN A 272 10.92 -1.92 11.07
C ASN A 272 11.84 -1.52 12.23
N THR A 273 11.42 -1.76 13.45
CA THR A 273 12.18 -1.42 14.65
C THR A 273 13.57 -2.07 14.74
N ASN A 274 13.77 -3.19 14.02
CA ASN A 274 15.04 -3.92 13.98
C ASN A 274 15.99 -3.42 12.88
N SER A 275 15.52 -2.61 11.92
CA SER A 275 16.33 -2.14 10.80
C SER A 275 17.42 -1.15 11.20
N LYS A 276 17.36 -0.55 12.40
CA LYS A 276 18.45 0.29 12.95
C LYS A 276 19.79 -0.43 13.13
N LYS A 277 19.82 -1.78 13.08
CA LYS A 277 21.07 -2.56 13.22
C LYS A 277 21.79 -2.82 11.91
N ASN A 278 21.18 -2.53 10.77
CA ASN A 278 21.72 -2.89 9.44
C ASN A 278 22.12 -1.69 8.57
N THR A 279 22.20 -0.49 9.13
CA THR A 279 22.79 0.69 8.46
C THR A 279 24.18 0.97 9.03
N THR A 280 25.12 0.08 8.73
CA THR A 280 26.56 0.34 8.78
C THR A 280 27.17 -0.16 7.48
#